data_3896820e3af9ce67010e52b2e25c19b4
#
_entry.id   3896820e3af9ce67010e52b2e25c19b4
#
_cell.length_a   1.000
_cell.length_b   1.000
_cell.length_c   1.000
_cell.angle_alpha   90.00
_cell.angle_beta   90.00
_cell.angle_gamma   90.00
#
_symmetry.space_group_name_H-M   'P 1'
#
loop_
_entity.id
_entity.type
_entity.pdbx_description
1 polymer ?
#
loop_
_entity_poly.entity_id
_entity_poly.type
_entity_poly.pdbx_seq_one_letter_code
_entity_poly.pdbx_strand_id
1 'polypeptide(L)'
;MTDVLVIKGLSKRFGGLRAVQDLSFSVRENETLALIGPNGAGKTTAFNLIMGYHRPDEGVVEAFGQNIIGLRPHAVCAHGVARTFQVAKPFGGMTVLANVMTGAFLRHRNPQAARDKAREAIEFVGLATKETFAARDLTTIDQRRLEMARALATEPRLLLLDEVMAGLNPAEIDQAVALVGKLWARGLTIVIVEHLMRAIMAVAKHIVVLDHGQKIAEGSPKEIVENPEVIRAYLGSYTHTLAGAV
;
A
#
# COMPACT_ATOMS: atom_id res chain seq x y z
N MET A 1 -4.82 4.22 -22.20
CA MET A 1 -4.88 4.20 -20.72
C MET A 1 -3.70 5.02 -20.24
N THR A 2 -3.91 5.90 -19.29
CA THR A 2 -2.88 6.84 -18.79
C THR A 2 -2.16 6.23 -17.59
N ASP A 3 -0.84 6.35 -17.53
CA ASP A 3 -0.08 5.96 -16.34
C ASP A 3 -0.31 7.01 -15.23
N VAL A 4 -0.73 6.55 -14.06
CA VAL A 4 -1.00 7.42 -12.89
C VAL A 4 0.19 7.45 -11.92
N LEU A 5 1.04 6.44 -11.95
CA LEU A 5 2.31 6.40 -11.24
C LEU A 5 3.39 5.91 -12.21
N VAL A 6 4.49 6.65 -12.30
CA VAL A 6 5.65 6.29 -13.10
C VAL A 6 6.91 6.40 -12.25
N ILE A 7 7.64 5.32 -12.15
CA ILE A 7 8.92 5.24 -11.44
C ILE A 7 9.99 4.90 -12.46
N LYS A 8 11.08 5.72 -12.49
CA LYS A 8 12.20 5.54 -13.44
C LYS A 8 13.52 5.63 -12.69
N GLY A 9 14.32 4.57 -12.74
CA GLY A 9 15.68 4.54 -12.20
C GLY A 9 15.78 4.82 -10.71
N LEU A 10 14.72 4.52 -9.94
CA LEU A 10 14.65 4.88 -8.53
C LEU A 10 15.68 4.10 -7.71
N SER A 11 16.56 4.82 -7.00
CA SER A 11 17.63 4.23 -6.20
C SER A 11 17.72 4.85 -4.81
N LYS A 12 18.04 4.00 -3.81
CA LYS A 12 18.23 4.42 -2.41
C LYS A 12 19.24 3.57 -1.68
N ARG A 13 20.20 4.24 -1.02
CA ARG A 13 21.16 3.62 -0.11
C ARG A 13 20.93 4.10 1.33
N PHE A 14 21.18 3.22 2.28
CA PHE A 14 21.28 3.54 3.70
C PHE A 14 22.64 3.03 4.21
N GLY A 15 23.61 3.94 4.37
CA GLY A 15 24.99 3.54 4.64
C GLY A 15 25.55 2.64 3.53
N GLY A 16 25.96 1.42 3.88
CA GLY A 16 26.44 0.43 2.91
C GLY A 16 25.37 -0.36 2.19
N LEU A 17 24.10 -0.33 2.67
CA LEU A 17 23.01 -1.12 2.11
C LEU A 17 22.34 -0.39 0.93
N ARG A 18 22.29 -1.01 -0.23
CA ARG A 18 21.49 -0.58 -1.38
C ARG A 18 20.09 -1.16 -1.25
N ALA A 19 19.17 -0.39 -0.67
CA ALA A 19 17.81 -0.86 -0.38
C ALA A 19 16.89 -0.89 -1.60
N VAL A 20 17.14 0.00 -2.59
CA VAL A 20 16.47 0.03 -3.90
C VAL A 20 17.53 0.41 -4.93
N GLN A 21 17.54 -0.27 -6.08
CA GLN A 21 18.54 -0.11 -7.13
C GLN A 21 17.86 -0.09 -8.50
N ASP A 22 17.92 1.03 -9.19
CA ASP A 22 17.44 1.24 -10.56
C ASP A 22 16.00 0.72 -10.79
N LEU A 23 15.12 0.91 -9.80
CA LEU A 23 13.75 0.41 -9.88
C LEU A 23 12.93 1.26 -10.85
N SER A 24 12.36 0.60 -11.86
CA SER A 24 11.51 1.22 -12.88
C SER A 24 10.26 0.37 -13.11
N PHE A 25 9.07 0.98 -12.98
CA PHE A 25 7.77 0.42 -13.35
C PHE A 25 6.73 1.52 -13.46
N SER A 26 5.58 1.21 -14.05
CA SER A 26 4.43 2.13 -14.09
C SER A 26 3.14 1.45 -13.65
N VAL A 27 2.17 2.25 -13.23
CA VAL A 27 0.83 1.82 -12.82
C VAL A 27 -0.19 2.60 -13.63
N ARG A 28 -1.07 1.88 -14.32
CA ARG A 28 -2.14 2.47 -15.13
C ARG A 28 -3.33 2.88 -14.27
N GLU A 29 -4.11 3.81 -14.78
CA GLU A 29 -5.37 4.20 -14.15
C GLU A 29 -6.32 3.00 -14.01
N ASN A 30 -6.96 2.88 -12.83
CA ASN A 30 -7.85 1.78 -12.49
C ASN A 30 -7.19 0.38 -12.58
N GLU A 31 -5.91 0.30 -12.27
CA GLU A 31 -5.16 -0.95 -12.17
C GLU A 31 -4.91 -1.32 -10.72
N THR A 32 -4.85 -2.63 -10.43
CA THR A 32 -4.27 -3.16 -9.19
C THR A 32 -2.94 -3.81 -9.53
N LEU A 33 -1.84 -3.15 -9.13
CA LEU A 33 -0.48 -3.68 -9.23
C LEU A 33 -0.05 -4.27 -7.89
N ALA A 34 0.52 -5.47 -7.90
CA ALA A 34 1.17 -6.03 -6.72
C ALA A 34 2.70 -5.84 -6.80
N LEU A 35 3.30 -5.30 -5.75
CA LEU A 35 4.75 -5.22 -5.57
C LEU A 35 5.15 -6.31 -4.56
N ILE A 36 5.77 -7.38 -5.04
CA ILE A 36 6.08 -8.56 -4.24
C ILE A 36 7.59 -8.81 -4.16
N GLY A 37 8.00 -9.76 -3.33
CA GLY A 37 9.39 -10.17 -3.17
C GLY A 37 9.66 -10.65 -1.73
N PRO A 38 10.82 -11.30 -1.49
CA PRO A 38 11.22 -11.74 -0.16
C PRO A 38 11.29 -10.63 0.88
N ASN A 39 11.42 -10.99 2.16
CA ASN A 39 11.69 -10.03 3.21
C ASN A 39 13.04 -9.33 2.96
N GLY A 40 13.07 -8.01 3.11
CA GLY A 40 14.26 -7.22 2.79
C GLY A 40 14.46 -6.88 1.32
N ALA A 41 13.56 -7.29 0.41
CA ALA A 41 13.66 -7.01 -1.03
C ALA A 41 13.53 -5.51 -1.41
N GLY A 42 13.19 -4.62 -0.47
CA GLY A 42 13.10 -3.18 -0.73
C GLY A 42 11.68 -2.63 -0.92
N LYS A 43 10.63 -3.45 -0.82
CA LYS A 43 9.22 -3.06 -1.04
C LYS A 43 8.77 -1.87 -0.19
N THR A 44 8.94 -1.94 1.13
CA THR A 44 8.60 -0.87 2.07
C THR A 44 9.44 0.39 1.83
N THR A 45 10.71 0.23 1.42
CA THR A 45 11.57 1.35 1.02
C THR A 45 11.02 2.03 -0.24
N ALA A 46 10.60 1.28 -1.25
CA ALA A 46 9.97 1.84 -2.44
C ALA A 46 8.70 2.65 -2.08
N PHE A 47 7.83 2.12 -1.22
CA PHE A 47 6.67 2.86 -0.73
C PHE A 47 7.05 4.14 0.04
N ASN A 48 8.11 4.08 0.87
CA ASN A 48 8.60 5.24 1.60
C ASN A 48 9.15 6.32 0.67
N LEU A 49 9.79 5.94 -0.43
CA LEU A 49 10.28 6.86 -1.47
C LEU A 49 9.12 7.51 -2.22
N ILE A 50 8.11 6.76 -2.63
CA ILE A 50 6.89 7.26 -3.29
C ILE A 50 6.18 8.27 -2.40
N MET A 51 6.02 7.94 -1.11
CA MET A 51 5.30 8.79 -0.14
C MET A 51 6.12 9.97 0.40
N GLY A 52 7.39 10.12 0.00
CA GLY A 52 8.24 11.22 0.44
C GLY A 52 8.73 11.12 1.90
N TYR A 53 8.67 9.93 2.53
CA TYR A 53 9.30 9.67 3.84
C TYR A 53 10.82 9.63 3.74
N HIS A 54 11.34 9.20 2.59
CA HIS A 54 12.76 9.24 2.25
C HIS A 54 12.93 9.92 0.90
N ARG A 55 14.01 10.68 0.75
CA ARG A 55 14.40 11.21 -0.55
C ARG A 55 15.21 10.14 -1.28
N PRO A 56 14.89 9.83 -2.55
CA PRO A 56 15.74 8.97 -3.36
C PRO A 56 17.10 9.62 -3.61
N ASP A 57 18.10 8.79 -3.86
CA ASP A 57 19.44 9.25 -4.24
C ASP A 57 19.48 9.53 -5.75
N GLU A 58 18.74 8.71 -6.53
CA GLU A 58 18.62 8.83 -7.98
C GLU A 58 17.21 8.45 -8.44
N GLY A 59 16.87 8.82 -9.67
CA GLY A 59 15.63 8.44 -10.34
C GLY A 59 14.51 9.47 -10.22
N VAL A 60 13.34 9.11 -10.75
CA VAL A 60 12.15 9.95 -10.83
C VAL A 60 10.93 9.19 -10.33
N VAL A 61 10.04 9.89 -9.61
CA VAL A 61 8.70 9.42 -9.24
C VAL A 61 7.70 10.47 -9.71
N GLU A 62 6.87 10.09 -10.67
CA GLU A 62 5.79 10.94 -11.18
C GLU A 62 4.44 10.35 -10.76
N ALA A 63 3.59 11.15 -10.16
CA ALA A 63 2.19 10.80 -9.90
C ALA A 63 1.28 11.75 -10.67
N PHE A 64 0.35 11.20 -11.44
CA PHE A 64 -0.60 11.97 -12.26
C PHE A 64 0.09 12.98 -13.17
N GLY A 65 1.23 12.61 -13.77
CA GLY A 65 2.02 13.44 -14.68
C GLY A 65 2.87 14.53 -14.01
N GLN A 66 2.96 14.56 -12.67
CA GLN A 66 3.77 15.52 -11.93
C GLN A 66 4.85 14.81 -11.11
N ASN A 67 6.06 15.34 -11.13
CA ASN A 67 7.15 14.85 -10.29
C ASN A 67 6.86 15.17 -8.81
N ILE A 68 6.83 14.14 -7.96
CA ILE A 68 6.54 14.26 -6.53
C ILE A 68 7.78 14.09 -5.64
N ILE A 69 8.98 13.93 -6.23
CA ILE A 69 10.23 13.83 -5.45
C ILE A 69 10.47 15.11 -4.68
N GLY A 70 10.80 14.96 -3.39
CA GLY A 70 11.06 16.08 -2.48
C GLY A 70 9.82 16.69 -1.86
N LEU A 71 8.63 16.28 -2.27
CA LEU A 71 7.40 16.62 -1.55
C LEU A 71 7.38 15.91 -0.19
N ARG A 72 6.88 16.60 0.83
CA ARG A 72 6.61 15.98 2.15
C ARG A 72 5.40 15.06 2.07
N PRO A 73 5.27 14.04 2.95
CA PRO A 73 4.17 13.06 2.89
C PRO A 73 2.76 13.66 2.84
N HIS A 74 2.50 14.73 3.57
CA HIS A 74 1.20 15.42 3.52
C HIS A 74 0.92 16.08 2.16
N ALA A 75 1.96 16.57 1.47
CA ALA A 75 1.83 17.14 0.14
C ALA A 75 1.62 16.05 -0.92
N VAL A 76 2.28 14.90 -0.79
CA VAL A 76 2.03 13.70 -1.61
C VAL A 76 0.58 13.23 -1.42
N CYS A 77 0.10 13.21 -0.16
CA CYS A 77 -1.30 12.88 0.14
C CYS A 77 -2.27 13.90 -0.49
N ALA A 78 -2.00 15.20 -0.37
CA ALA A 78 -2.79 16.25 -1.00
C ALA A 78 -2.77 16.16 -2.54
N HIS A 79 -1.71 15.59 -3.13
CA HIS A 79 -1.62 15.33 -4.56
C HIS A 79 -2.49 14.14 -5.01
N GLY A 80 -3.03 13.34 -4.09
CA GLY A 80 -3.96 12.26 -4.38
C GLY A 80 -3.37 10.85 -4.20
N VAL A 81 -2.22 10.71 -3.54
CA VAL A 81 -1.62 9.41 -3.19
C VAL A 81 -1.78 9.16 -1.69
N ALA A 82 -2.54 8.15 -1.30
CA ALA A 82 -2.66 7.75 0.09
C ALA A 82 -1.99 6.39 0.34
N ARG A 83 -1.68 6.10 1.62
CA ARG A 83 -1.07 4.84 2.03
C ARG A 83 -1.68 4.35 3.34
N THR A 84 -1.84 3.03 3.47
CA THR A 84 -1.97 2.34 4.75
C THR A 84 -0.59 1.90 5.26
N PHE A 85 -0.47 1.60 6.55
CA PHE A 85 0.78 1.16 7.14
C PHE A 85 0.67 -0.29 7.61
N GLN A 86 1.77 -1.02 7.56
CA GLN A 86 1.86 -2.40 8.02
C GLN A 86 1.39 -2.57 9.48
N VAL A 87 1.71 -1.61 10.33
CA VAL A 87 1.23 -1.53 11.72
C VAL A 87 0.29 -0.35 11.83
N ALA A 88 -0.98 -0.61 12.08
CA ALA A 88 -1.97 0.46 12.27
C ALA A 88 -1.59 1.35 13.47
N LYS A 89 -1.59 2.67 13.24
CA LYS A 89 -1.28 3.69 14.25
C LYS A 89 -2.45 4.68 14.37
N PRO A 90 -3.59 4.24 14.90
CA PRO A 90 -4.71 5.14 15.12
C PRO A 90 -4.41 6.12 16.27
N PHE A 91 -5.09 7.25 16.27
CA PHE A 91 -5.12 8.15 17.43
C PHE A 91 -5.99 7.50 18.52
N GLY A 92 -5.36 6.72 19.41
CA GLY A 92 -6.03 5.82 20.35
C GLY A 92 -7.04 6.51 21.28
N GLY A 93 -6.80 7.77 21.67
CA GLY A 93 -7.71 8.57 22.49
C GLY A 93 -8.88 9.20 21.73
N MET A 94 -8.92 9.09 20.40
CA MET A 94 -10.00 9.63 19.57
C MET A 94 -10.99 8.52 19.18
N THR A 95 -12.24 8.91 18.90
CA THR A 95 -13.23 7.98 18.35
C THR A 95 -12.85 7.55 16.93
N VAL A 96 -13.45 6.46 16.44
CA VAL A 96 -13.34 6.02 15.03
C VAL A 96 -13.71 7.18 14.10
N LEU A 97 -14.84 7.84 14.33
CA LEU A 97 -15.27 8.98 13.52
C LEU A 97 -14.25 10.12 13.53
N ALA A 98 -13.78 10.51 14.71
CA ALA A 98 -12.79 11.60 14.82
C ALA A 98 -11.46 11.25 14.13
N ASN A 99 -11.01 10.00 14.21
CA ASN A 99 -9.85 9.50 13.48
C ASN A 99 -10.02 9.69 11.97
N VAL A 100 -11.15 9.25 11.41
CA VAL A 100 -11.39 9.30 9.95
C VAL A 100 -11.59 10.74 9.47
N MET A 101 -12.23 11.58 10.26
CA MET A 101 -12.35 13.02 9.96
C MET A 101 -11.00 13.72 9.78
N THR A 102 -9.91 13.26 10.44
CA THR A 102 -8.57 13.82 10.21
C THR A 102 -8.13 13.70 8.74
N GLY A 103 -8.49 12.60 8.07
CA GLY A 103 -8.26 12.41 6.64
C GLY A 103 -9.18 13.28 5.79
N ALA A 104 -10.47 13.34 6.14
CA ALA A 104 -11.47 14.10 5.40
C ALA A 104 -11.18 15.60 5.38
N PHE A 105 -10.60 16.16 6.44
CA PHE A 105 -10.22 17.58 6.52
C PHE A 105 -9.17 18.00 5.46
N LEU A 106 -8.50 17.05 4.81
CA LEU A 106 -7.62 17.36 3.69
C LEU A 106 -8.39 18.05 2.53
N ARG A 107 -9.63 17.62 2.28
CA ARG A 107 -10.48 18.10 1.18
C ARG A 107 -11.66 18.96 1.66
N HIS A 108 -12.17 18.66 2.83
CA HIS A 108 -13.40 19.25 3.37
C HIS A 108 -13.10 20.10 4.61
N ARG A 109 -12.98 21.44 4.43
CA ARG A 109 -12.73 22.37 5.55
C ARG A 109 -13.95 22.55 6.46
N ASN A 110 -15.16 22.34 5.93
CA ASN A 110 -16.39 22.39 6.71
C ASN A 110 -16.50 21.12 7.58
N PRO A 111 -16.68 21.24 8.92
CA PRO A 111 -16.74 20.08 9.82
C PRO A 111 -17.88 19.11 9.50
N GLN A 112 -19.03 19.60 9.03
CA GLN A 112 -20.16 18.73 8.66
C GLN A 112 -19.83 17.92 7.42
N ALA A 113 -19.30 18.56 6.35
CA ALA A 113 -18.87 17.86 5.14
C ALA A 113 -17.75 16.83 5.45
N ALA A 114 -16.78 17.18 6.29
CA ALA A 114 -15.75 16.24 6.73
C ALA A 114 -16.34 15.05 7.51
N ARG A 115 -17.36 15.28 8.34
CA ARG A 115 -18.08 14.22 9.07
C ARG A 115 -18.84 13.29 8.15
N ASP A 116 -19.55 13.84 7.17
CA ASP A 116 -20.32 13.05 6.21
C ASP A 116 -19.39 12.18 5.35
N LYS A 117 -18.26 12.74 4.90
CA LYS A 117 -17.24 11.99 4.18
C LYS A 117 -16.58 10.91 5.04
N ALA A 118 -16.32 11.20 6.30
CA ALA A 118 -15.78 10.23 7.23
C ALA A 118 -16.73 9.05 7.44
N ARG A 119 -18.04 9.31 7.59
CA ARG A 119 -19.07 8.27 7.72
C ARG A 119 -19.17 7.38 6.48
N GLU A 120 -19.11 7.97 5.28
CA GLU A 120 -19.07 7.19 4.03
C GLU A 120 -17.86 6.22 4.04
N ALA A 121 -16.69 6.67 4.43
CA ALA A 121 -15.50 5.82 4.49
C ALA A 121 -15.61 4.75 5.60
N ILE A 122 -16.16 5.08 6.76
CA ILE A 122 -16.40 4.17 7.88
C ILE A 122 -17.40 3.06 7.49
N GLU A 123 -18.48 3.44 6.84
CA GLU A 123 -19.49 2.48 6.34
C GLU A 123 -18.88 1.55 5.30
N PHE A 124 -18.09 2.09 4.36
CA PHE A 124 -17.43 1.32 3.30
C PHE A 124 -16.52 0.22 3.85
N VAL A 125 -15.77 0.50 4.91
CA VAL A 125 -14.90 -0.51 5.54
C VAL A 125 -15.61 -1.40 6.57
N GLY A 126 -16.91 -1.19 6.81
CA GLY A 126 -17.74 -1.99 7.73
C GLY A 126 -17.54 -1.66 9.21
N LEU A 127 -17.25 -0.40 9.54
CA LEU A 127 -17.09 0.08 10.92
C LEU A 127 -18.24 0.97 11.41
N ALA A 128 -19.37 1.07 10.71
CA ALA A 128 -20.48 1.97 11.03
C ALA A 128 -20.98 1.83 12.46
N THR A 129 -21.11 0.60 12.96
CA THR A 129 -21.58 0.33 14.33
C THR A 129 -20.60 0.72 15.43
N LYS A 130 -19.33 1.06 15.05
CA LYS A 130 -18.24 1.40 15.97
C LYS A 130 -17.78 2.85 15.84
N GLU A 131 -18.53 3.73 15.17
CA GLU A 131 -18.10 5.11 14.89
C GLU A 131 -17.78 5.92 16.16
N THR A 132 -18.45 5.61 17.27
CA THR A 132 -18.28 6.29 18.57
C THR A 132 -17.25 5.61 19.50
N PHE A 133 -16.76 4.41 19.15
CA PHE A 133 -15.79 3.68 19.97
C PHE A 133 -14.44 4.42 19.94
N ALA A 134 -13.71 4.39 21.06
CA ALA A 134 -12.33 4.86 21.06
C ALA A 134 -11.46 3.90 20.23
N ALA A 135 -10.56 4.45 19.43
CA ALA A 135 -9.76 3.65 18.50
C ALA A 135 -8.86 2.62 19.22
N ARG A 136 -8.45 2.88 20.45
CA ARG A 136 -7.71 1.94 21.30
C ARG A 136 -8.49 0.69 21.69
N ASP A 137 -9.83 0.77 21.68
CA ASP A 137 -10.72 -0.34 22.10
C ASP A 137 -11.11 -1.23 20.92
N LEU A 138 -10.61 -0.93 19.73
CA LEU A 138 -10.83 -1.72 18.52
C LEU A 138 -9.95 -2.97 18.50
N THR A 139 -10.46 -4.05 17.91
CA THR A 139 -9.65 -5.22 17.55
C THR A 139 -8.58 -4.84 16.53
N THR A 140 -7.53 -5.65 16.40
CA THR A 140 -6.46 -5.43 15.42
C THR A 140 -7.01 -5.30 13.98
N ILE A 141 -8.02 -6.11 13.62
CA ILE A 141 -8.68 -6.04 12.30
C ILE A 141 -9.41 -4.73 12.13
N ASP A 142 -10.16 -4.30 13.15
CA ASP A 142 -10.90 -3.04 13.07
C ASP A 142 -9.97 -1.83 13.05
N GLN A 143 -8.81 -1.91 13.72
CA GLN A 143 -7.77 -0.88 13.60
C GLN A 143 -7.22 -0.78 12.16
N ARG A 144 -7.02 -1.91 11.47
CA ARG A 144 -6.62 -1.89 10.04
C ARG A 144 -7.72 -1.32 9.13
N ARG A 145 -8.99 -1.68 9.40
CA ARG A 145 -10.14 -1.09 8.71
C ARG A 145 -10.23 0.42 8.96
N LEU A 146 -9.99 0.85 10.20
CA LEU A 146 -9.94 2.26 10.56
C LEU A 146 -8.85 3.01 9.79
N GLU A 147 -7.66 2.42 9.67
CA GLU A 147 -6.57 3.01 8.90
C GLU A 147 -6.91 3.13 7.41
N MET A 148 -7.53 2.11 6.85
CA MET A 148 -8.05 2.17 5.48
C MET A 148 -9.11 3.26 5.33
N ALA A 149 -10.06 3.38 6.27
CA ALA A 149 -11.07 4.44 6.25
C ALA A 149 -10.43 5.85 6.31
N ARG A 150 -9.38 6.03 7.12
CA ARG A 150 -8.61 7.30 7.19
C ARG A 150 -7.95 7.63 5.85
N ALA A 151 -7.35 6.63 5.19
CA ALA A 151 -6.76 6.80 3.88
C ALA A 151 -7.82 7.13 2.82
N LEU A 152 -8.95 6.43 2.80
CA LEU A 152 -10.05 6.67 1.86
C LEU A 152 -10.71 8.04 2.04
N ALA A 153 -10.82 8.52 3.29
CA ALA A 153 -11.38 9.84 3.58
C ALA A 153 -10.54 11.01 3.03
N THR A 154 -9.28 10.77 2.63
CA THR A 154 -8.47 11.76 1.89
C THR A 154 -8.86 11.87 0.42
N GLU A 155 -9.79 11.04 -0.07
CA GLU A 155 -10.23 10.92 -1.47
C GLU A 155 -9.04 10.71 -2.43
N PRO A 156 -8.29 9.62 -2.25
CA PRO A 156 -7.12 9.34 -3.06
C PRO A 156 -7.52 8.89 -4.47
N ARG A 157 -6.66 9.15 -5.44
CA ARG A 157 -6.70 8.58 -6.79
C ARG A 157 -5.82 7.34 -6.91
N LEU A 158 -4.77 7.25 -6.06
CA LEU A 158 -3.87 6.13 -5.93
C LEU A 158 -3.75 5.73 -4.45
N LEU A 159 -4.00 4.46 -4.15
CA LEU A 159 -3.89 3.91 -2.80
C LEU A 159 -2.77 2.87 -2.73
N LEU A 160 -1.83 3.08 -1.83
CA LEU A 160 -0.75 2.15 -1.52
C LEU A 160 -1.16 1.32 -0.29
N LEU A 161 -1.32 0.01 -0.46
CA LEU A 161 -1.68 -0.93 0.61
C LEU A 161 -0.45 -1.72 1.04
N ASP A 162 -0.04 -1.57 2.30
CA ASP A 162 1.18 -2.19 2.83
C ASP A 162 0.83 -3.31 3.82
N GLU A 163 0.91 -4.57 3.36
CA GLU A 163 0.69 -5.80 4.12
C GLU A 163 -0.62 -5.79 4.95
N VAL A 164 -1.70 -5.31 4.33
CA VAL A 164 -2.99 -5.16 5.03
C VAL A 164 -3.66 -6.49 5.41
N MET A 165 -3.18 -7.61 4.84
CA MET A 165 -3.70 -8.95 5.08
C MET A 165 -2.80 -9.80 5.98
N ALA A 166 -1.66 -9.28 6.44
CA ALA A 166 -0.74 -10.02 7.30
C ALA A 166 -1.38 -10.41 8.63
N GLY A 167 -1.28 -11.71 9.02
CA GLY A 167 -1.81 -12.24 10.28
C GLY A 167 -3.34 -12.34 10.35
N LEU A 168 -4.05 -12.20 9.23
CA LEU A 168 -5.47 -12.48 9.13
C LEU A 168 -5.72 -13.99 8.96
N ASN A 169 -6.86 -14.47 9.48
CA ASN A 169 -7.31 -15.83 9.18
C ASN A 169 -7.90 -15.93 7.76
N PRO A 170 -8.12 -17.14 7.21
CA PRO A 170 -8.59 -17.29 5.84
C PRO A 170 -9.88 -16.54 5.51
N ALA A 171 -10.88 -16.52 6.41
CA ALA A 171 -12.14 -15.82 6.20
C ALA A 171 -11.95 -14.30 6.19
N GLU A 172 -11.05 -13.79 7.01
CA GLU A 172 -10.70 -12.37 7.06
C GLU A 172 -9.93 -11.94 5.81
N ILE A 173 -9.04 -12.81 5.28
CA ILE A 173 -8.36 -12.57 4.00
C ILE A 173 -9.38 -12.45 2.87
N ASP A 174 -10.38 -13.35 2.81
CA ASP A 174 -11.42 -13.29 1.79
C ASP A 174 -12.24 -11.98 1.88
N GLN A 175 -12.51 -11.50 3.10
CA GLN A 175 -13.14 -10.18 3.31
C GLN A 175 -12.27 -9.02 2.85
N ALA A 176 -10.97 -9.08 3.14
CA ALA A 176 -10.01 -8.04 2.72
C ALA A 176 -9.86 -8.02 1.19
N VAL A 177 -9.75 -9.19 0.55
CA VAL A 177 -9.74 -9.33 -0.92
C VAL A 177 -11.01 -8.73 -1.53
N ALA A 178 -12.20 -9.06 -0.97
CA ALA A 178 -13.45 -8.49 -1.44
C ALA A 178 -13.51 -6.96 -1.27
N LEU A 179 -12.94 -6.42 -0.19
CA LEU A 179 -12.86 -4.98 0.04
C LEU A 179 -11.94 -4.29 -0.99
N VAL A 180 -10.77 -4.87 -1.28
CA VAL A 180 -9.87 -4.38 -2.35
C VAL A 180 -10.57 -4.42 -3.71
N GLY A 181 -11.32 -5.49 -4.01
CA GLY A 181 -12.13 -5.59 -5.23
C GLY A 181 -13.19 -4.48 -5.33
N LYS A 182 -13.86 -4.14 -4.21
CA LYS A 182 -14.84 -3.03 -4.18
C LYS A 182 -14.16 -1.66 -4.39
N LEU A 183 -12.95 -1.46 -3.90
CA LEU A 183 -12.17 -0.23 -4.14
C LEU A 183 -11.82 -0.08 -5.62
N TRP A 184 -11.31 -1.16 -6.22
CA TRP A 184 -11.01 -1.19 -7.65
C TRP A 184 -12.26 -0.93 -8.51
N ALA A 185 -13.40 -1.55 -8.18
CA ALA A 185 -14.66 -1.35 -8.89
C ALA A 185 -15.19 0.10 -8.82
N ARG A 186 -14.76 0.88 -7.81
CA ARG A 186 -15.03 2.33 -7.72
C ARG A 186 -14.05 3.20 -8.52
N GLY A 187 -13.15 2.61 -9.32
CA GLY A 187 -12.19 3.32 -10.15
C GLY A 187 -10.89 3.69 -9.42
N LEU A 188 -10.65 3.16 -8.22
CA LEU A 188 -9.42 3.45 -7.48
C LEU A 188 -8.25 2.65 -8.04
N THR A 189 -7.14 3.33 -8.33
CA THR A 189 -5.88 2.67 -8.66
C THR A 189 -5.19 2.21 -7.37
N ILE A 190 -4.68 0.98 -7.36
CA ILE A 190 -4.13 0.37 -6.16
C ILE A 190 -2.73 -0.20 -6.44
N VAL A 191 -1.78 0.09 -5.56
CA VAL A 191 -0.53 -0.68 -5.46
C VAL A 191 -0.54 -1.41 -4.13
N ILE A 192 -0.41 -2.73 -4.16
CA ILE A 192 -0.45 -3.55 -2.96
C ILE A 192 0.90 -4.25 -2.74
N VAL A 193 1.44 -4.14 -1.53
CA VAL A 193 2.55 -4.98 -1.05
C VAL A 193 1.93 -6.08 -0.21
N GLU A 194 2.14 -7.33 -0.62
CA GLU A 194 1.66 -8.51 0.09
C GLU A 194 2.62 -9.68 -0.12
N HIS A 195 2.55 -10.66 0.77
CA HIS A 195 3.32 -11.90 0.68
C HIS A 195 2.43 -13.15 0.57
N LEU A 196 1.11 -12.99 0.68
CA LEU A 196 0.12 -14.05 0.54
C LEU A 196 -0.24 -14.24 -0.93
N MET A 197 0.39 -15.20 -1.62
CA MET A 197 0.18 -15.44 -3.06
C MET A 197 -1.29 -15.60 -3.44
N ARG A 198 -2.09 -16.32 -2.59
CA ARG A 198 -3.54 -16.46 -2.83
C ARG A 198 -4.26 -15.11 -2.94
N ALA A 199 -3.94 -14.18 -2.07
CA ALA A 199 -4.54 -12.84 -2.08
C ALA A 199 -4.06 -12.02 -3.28
N ILE A 200 -2.76 -12.08 -3.59
CA ILE A 200 -2.15 -11.40 -4.74
C ILE A 200 -2.82 -11.86 -6.03
N MET A 201 -2.94 -13.18 -6.23
CA MET A 201 -3.57 -13.76 -7.43
C MET A 201 -5.04 -13.39 -7.58
N ALA A 202 -5.74 -13.11 -6.47
CA ALA A 202 -7.15 -12.73 -6.50
C ALA A 202 -7.37 -11.25 -6.88
N VAL A 203 -6.43 -10.35 -6.56
CA VAL A 203 -6.63 -8.89 -6.72
C VAL A 203 -5.74 -8.26 -7.80
N ALA A 204 -4.51 -8.77 -8.00
CA ALA A 204 -3.56 -8.14 -8.90
C ALA A 204 -3.87 -8.43 -10.37
N LYS A 205 -3.71 -7.40 -11.21
CA LYS A 205 -3.72 -7.52 -12.68
C LYS A 205 -2.30 -7.54 -13.24
N HIS A 206 -1.38 -6.92 -12.50
CA HIS A 206 0.02 -6.79 -12.86
C HIS A 206 0.87 -6.98 -11.61
N ILE A 207 2.02 -7.62 -11.73
CA ILE A 207 2.93 -7.90 -10.62
C ILE A 207 4.32 -7.44 -10.99
N VAL A 208 4.95 -6.73 -10.06
CA VAL A 208 6.39 -6.39 -10.08
C VAL A 208 7.06 -7.14 -8.94
N VAL A 209 8.12 -7.86 -9.24
CA VAL A 209 8.87 -8.66 -8.26
C VAL A 209 10.20 -8.00 -7.96
N LEU A 210 10.44 -7.72 -6.69
CA LEU A 210 11.71 -7.23 -6.18
C LEU A 210 12.49 -8.34 -5.49
N ASP A 211 13.81 -8.33 -5.70
CA ASP A 211 14.77 -9.07 -4.89
C ASP A 211 16.04 -8.23 -4.70
N HIS A 212 16.55 -8.18 -3.45
CA HIS A 212 17.73 -7.37 -3.09
C HIS A 212 17.74 -5.94 -3.66
N GLY A 213 16.58 -5.28 -3.65
CA GLY A 213 16.39 -3.91 -4.12
C GLY A 213 16.25 -3.75 -5.64
N GLN A 214 16.31 -4.82 -6.42
CA GLN A 214 16.21 -4.81 -7.88
C GLN A 214 14.90 -5.45 -8.35
N LYS A 215 14.38 -4.98 -9.49
CA LYS A 215 13.28 -5.64 -10.17
C LYS A 215 13.82 -6.86 -10.93
N ILE A 216 13.37 -8.07 -10.55
CA ILE A 216 13.78 -9.31 -11.21
C ILE A 216 12.74 -9.83 -12.20
N ALA A 217 11.47 -9.44 -12.05
CA ALA A 217 10.41 -9.82 -12.97
C ALA A 217 9.27 -8.80 -12.96
N GLU A 218 8.52 -8.76 -14.05
CA GLU A 218 7.30 -7.95 -14.20
C GLU A 218 6.39 -8.65 -15.21
N GLY A 219 5.08 -8.74 -14.90
CA GLY A 219 4.11 -9.39 -15.79
C GLY A 219 2.77 -9.67 -15.13
N SER A 220 1.95 -10.46 -15.82
CA SER A 220 0.69 -10.96 -15.28
C SER A 220 0.93 -11.96 -14.13
N PRO A 221 -0.07 -12.18 -13.25
CA PRO A 221 0.05 -13.17 -12.18
C PRO A 221 0.48 -14.56 -12.67
N LYS A 222 -0.01 -15.00 -13.83
CA LYS A 222 0.34 -16.30 -14.40
C LYS A 222 1.81 -16.37 -14.80
N GLU A 223 2.32 -15.36 -15.51
CA GLU A 223 3.72 -15.30 -15.94
C GLU A 223 4.68 -15.27 -14.75
N ILE A 224 4.31 -14.58 -13.67
CA ILE A 224 5.15 -14.46 -12.48
C ILE A 224 5.26 -15.78 -11.72
N VAL A 225 4.18 -16.55 -11.60
CA VAL A 225 4.19 -17.86 -10.89
C VAL A 225 5.05 -18.88 -11.64
N GLU A 226 5.14 -18.79 -12.97
CA GLU A 226 5.91 -19.69 -13.81
C GLU A 226 7.38 -19.22 -14.00
N ASN A 227 7.74 -18.02 -13.51
CA ASN A 227 9.07 -17.43 -13.75
C ASN A 227 10.15 -18.12 -12.87
N PRO A 228 11.20 -18.72 -13.46
CA PRO A 228 12.25 -19.42 -12.73
C PRO A 228 13.07 -18.52 -11.80
N GLU A 229 13.25 -17.23 -12.12
CA GLU A 229 13.98 -16.29 -11.27
C GLU A 229 13.17 -15.96 -10.00
N VAL A 230 11.85 -15.78 -10.15
CA VAL A 230 10.94 -15.57 -9.04
C VAL A 230 10.92 -16.79 -8.12
N ILE A 231 10.78 -18.00 -8.68
CA ILE A 231 10.80 -19.25 -7.92
C ILE A 231 12.11 -19.36 -7.12
N ARG A 232 13.25 -19.08 -7.74
CA ARG A 232 14.57 -19.12 -7.07
C ARG A 232 14.69 -18.09 -5.94
N ALA A 233 14.22 -16.86 -6.14
CA ALA A 233 14.26 -15.80 -5.14
C ALA A 233 13.47 -16.18 -3.87
N TYR A 234 12.32 -16.83 -4.04
CA TYR A 234 11.51 -17.28 -2.91
C TYR A 234 12.06 -18.56 -2.26
N LEU A 235 12.55 -19.54 -3.01
CA LEU A 235 13.15 -20.77 -2.47
C LEU A 235 14.52 -20.52 -1.84
N GLY A 236 15.34 -19.64 -2.40
CA GLY A 236 16.65 -19.25 -1.88
C GLY A 236 16.57 -18.58 -0.49
N SER A 237 15.50 -17.84 -0.22
CA SER A 237 15.26 -17.26 1.11
C SER A 237 14.93 -18.31 2.20
N TYR A 238 14.41 -19.47 1.83
CA TYR A 238 14.18 -20.58 2.77
C TYR A 238 15.47 -21.32 3.16
N THR A 239 16.45 -21.43 2.27
CA THR A 239 17.73 -22.10 2.56
C THR A 239 18.62 -21.29 3.50
N HIS A 240 18.57 -19.96 3.47
CA HIS A 240 19.31 -19.11 4.42
C HIS A 240 18.76 -19.17 5.84
N THR A 241 17.46 -19.43 6.02
CA THR A 241 16.85 -19.55 7.36
C THR A 241 17.23 -20.87 8.05
N LEU A 242 17.52 -21.93 7.28
CA LEU A 242 17.93 -23.22 7.81
C LEU A 242 19.46 -23.31 8.08
N ALA A 243 20.28 -22.54 7.39
CA ALA A 243 21.73 -22.53 7.57
C ALA A 243 22.21 -21.70 8.79
N GLY A 244 21.34 -20.87 9.37
CA GLY A 244 21.61 -20.10 10.59
C GLY A 244 21.16 -20.76 11.88
N ALA A 245 20.67 -22.00 11.83
CA ALA A 245 20.16 -22.75 12.99
C ALA A 245 20.98 -24.03 13.31
N VAL A 246 22.26 -24.08 12.90
CA VAL A 246 23.21 -25.12 13.26
C VAL A 246 24.37 -24.51 14.06
#